data_5b2846eae6b7ad65d4b4201e8e512774
#
_entry.id   5b2846eae6b7ad65d4b4201e8e512774
#
_cell.length_a   1.000
_cell.length_b   1.000
_cell.length_c   1.000
_cell.angle_alpha   90.00
_cell.angle_beta   90.00
_cell.angle_gamma   90.00
#
_symmetry.space_group_name_H-M   'P 1'
#
loop_
_entity.id
_entity.type
_entity.pdbx_description
1 polymer ?
#
loop_
_entity_poly.entity_id
_entity_poly.type
_entity_poly.pdbx_seq_one_letter_code
_entity_poly.pdbx_strand_id
1 'polypeptide(L)'
;MSNALSIGKSALNAAQIGIATVGHNIANASTPGYNRQVMVQAAAQAQNFGYGYVGQGTNVVGIQRVFNETLSKQVINATATSNASNAYYSNISQVNGLLSDSTAGLNPVITSFFSAVSAAAANPSDTATRQTLISSAQSMVNRFNAVNTQLDQMRESINTQITSSVDAINSYSAQIATLNDTITKAVNSTGNMPNDLMDQRDQLVAKLSEQIKTTVIKQDDGSYNVFAGTGMPLVVGTQQYSLYTRASDTDPTRVEVAYGNAASPKILSTDTISGGTLGGVLQFRSETLDAVQNQVGQLAITLATQFNAQQTQGYDLNSVVGTDFFSVGSPTAISSAYNTDPTKTASASIVDASLLTSSDYTVKYNSGQYTITRLNDKSIMWQGTSLPATVDGMQIDVNTSTPAEGDSYLIKPTQYAAGKLALAFTNVDQLALAGSATTGPSDNENGLKLAALQNGANVRVAGSSTNRTYAQAFAQMVSAVGTKTNELSITSKADATALENATSAMQSESGVNLDEEATDLLRYQQAYQAAGKMMQIASQLFEVLLQLGQ
;
A
#
# COMPACT_ATOMS: atom_id res chain seq x y z
N MET A 1 -48.08 11.65 -51.47
CA MET A 1 -46.86 10.99 -51.97
C MET A 1 -45.55 11.52 -51.34
N SER A 2 -45.48 12.78 -51.00
CA SER A 2 -44.35 13.33 -50.20
C SER A 2 -44.11 12.55 -48.88
N ASN A 3 -45.20 12.00 -48.30
CA ASN A 3 -45.14 11.25 -47.04
C ASN A 3 -44.45 9.88 -47.20
N ALA A 4 -44.69 9.13 -48.28
CA ALA A 4 -44.04 7.84 -48.53
C ALA A 4 -42.51 8.00 -48.78
N LEU A 5 -42.13 9.03 -49.49
CA LEU A 5 -40.72 9.38 -49.74
C LEU A 5 -40.01 9.81 -48.44
N SER A 6 -40.67 10.60 -47.59
CA SER A 6 -40.19 11.02 -46.30
C SER A 6 -39.99 9.84 -45.33
N ILE A 7 -40.97 8.91 -45.27
CA ILE A 7 -40.89 7.68 -44.48
C ILE A 7 -39.75 6.79 -44.99
N GLY A 8 -39.63 6.60 -46.31
CA GLY A 8 -38.55 5.83 -46.91
C GLY A 8 -37.17 6.40 -46.62
N LYS A 9 -37.00 7.74 -46.72
CA LYS A 9 -35.76 8.43 -46.38
C LYS A 9 -35.40 8.28 -44.90
N SER A 10 -36.38 8.44 -44.00
CA SER A 10 -36.13 8.31 -42.55
C SER A 10 -35.75 6.87 -42.17
N ALA A 11 -36.40 5.88 -42.76
CA ALA A 11 -36.07 4.47 -42.53
C ALA A 11 -34.69 4.09 -43.10
N LEU A 12 -34.30 4.63 -44.25
CA LEU A 12 -33.01 4.40 -44.89
C LEU A 12 -31.87 5.02 -44.04
N ASN A 13 -32.07 6.25 -43.57
CA ASN A 13 -31.12 6.91 -42.67
C ASN A 13 -30.96 6.15 -41.33
N ALA A 14 -32.07 5.71 -40.73
CA ALA A 14 -32.01 4.92 -39.50
C ALA A 14 -31.27 3.58 -39.69
N ALA A 15 -31.56 2.87 -40.82
CA ALA A 15 -30.88 1.61 -41.12
C ALA A 15 -29.34 1.85 -41.36
N GLN A 16 -28.97 2.93 -42.04
CA GLN A 16 -27.57 3.27 -42.27
C GLN A 16 -26.83 3.57 -40.96
N ILE A 17 -27.43 4.35 -40.07
CA ILE A 17 -26.84 4.62 -38.72
C ILE A 17 -26.76 3.34 -37.91
N GLY A 18 -27.78 2.46 -37.97
CA GLY A 18 -27.74 1.16 -37.30
C GLY A 18 -26.59 0.28 -37.78
N ILE A 19 -26.39 0.18 -39.13
CA ILE A 19 -25.26 -0.56 -39.71
C ILE A 19 -23.92 0.01 -39.23
N ALA A 20 -23.77 1.34 -39.21
CA ALA A 20 -22.55 1.99 -38.73
C ALA A 20 -22.29 1.73 -37.24
N THR A 21 -23.34 1.77 -36.41
CA THR A 21 -23.22 1.52 -34.96
C THR A 21 -22.83 0.07 -34.69
N VAL A 22 -23.46 -0.90 -35.34
CA VAL A 22 -23.12 -2.33 -35.22
C VAL A 22 -21.70 -2.59 -35.74
N GLY A 23 -21.32 -2.00 -36.86
CA GLY A 23 -19.93 -2.09 -37.36
C GLY A 23 -18.92 -1.53 -36.40
N HIS A 24 -19.23 -0.43 -35.71
CA HIS A 24 -18.39 0.15 -34.67
C HIS A 24 -18.28 -0.79 -33.44
N ASN A 25 -19.37 -1.38 -32.98
CA ASN A 25 -19.39 -2.38 -31.92
C ASN A 25 -18.51 -3.59 -32.26
N ILE A 26 -18.67 -4.16 -33.44
CA ILE A 26 -17.87 -5.31 -33.90
C ILE A 26 -16.39 -4.97 -33.95
N ALA A 27 -16.04 -3.80 -34.49
CA ALA A 27 -14.65 -3.36 -34.58
C ALA A 27 -13.97 -3.17 -33.20
N ASN A 28 -14.76 -2.82 -32.19
CA ASN A 28 -14.28 -2.56 -30.81
C ASN A 28 -14.61 -3.68 -29.82
N ALA A 29 -15.10 -4.82 -30.25
CA ALA A 29 -15.47 -5.93 -29.37
C ALA A 29 -14.34 -6.41 -28.45
N SER A 30 -13.08 -6.30 -28.90
CA SER A 30 -11.89 -6.65 -28.11
C SER A 30 -11.17 -5.44 -27.48
N THR A 31 -11.73 -4.22 -27.60
CA THR A 31 -11.14 -3.02 -27.03
C THR A 31 -11.44 -2.96 -25.53
N PRO A 32 -10.44 -2.96 -24.64
CA PRO A 32 -10.68 -2.92 -23.20
C PRO A 32 -11.45 -1.65 -22.79
N GLY A 33 -12.50 -1.82 -21.98
CA GLY A 33 -13.32 -0.70 -21.47
C GLY A 33 -14.35 -0.16 -22.46
N TYR A 34 -14.46 -0.73 -23.66
CA TYR A 34 -15.51 -0.37 -24.61
C TYR A 34 -16.87 -0.89 -24.15
N ASN A 35 -17.87 -0.02 -24.14
CA ASN A 35 -19.27 -0.39 -23.90
C ASN A 35 -20.05 -0.42 -25.22
N ARG A 36 -20.87 -1.45 -25.39
CA ARG A 36 -21.79 -1.62 -26.53
C ARG A 36 -22.63 -0.37 -26.74
N GLN A 37 -22.73 0.11 -27.97
CA GLN A 37 -23.54 1.26 -28.32
C GLN A 37 -24.79 0.82 -29.05
N VAL A 38 -25.93 1.45 -28.75
CA VAL A 38 -27.22 1.16 -29.37
C VAL A 38 -27.83 2.44 -29.90
N MET A 39 -28.44 2.32 -31.10
CA MET A 39 -29.17 3.42 -31.71
C MET A 39 -30.55 3.53 -31.07
N VAL A 40 -30.91 4.71 -30.57
CA VAL A 40 -32.21 5.03 -29.99
C VAL A 40 -33.07 5.69 -31.06
N GLN A 41 -34.24 5.12 -31.33
CA GLN A 41 -35.20 5.63 -32.29
C GLN A 41 -36.49 6.07 -31.61
N ALA A 42 -37.15 7.09 -32.19
CA ALA A 42 -38.49 7.51 -31.81
C ALA A 42 -39.34 7.66 -33.06
N ALA A 43 -40.65 7.46 -32.94
CA ALA A 43 -41.58 7.74 -34.02
C ALA A 43 -41.56 9.24 -34.37
N ALA A 44 -41.47 9.59 -35.65
CA ALA A 44 -41.60 10.97 -36.08
C ALA A 44 -43.03 11.47 -35.79
N GLN A 45 -43.16 12.79 -35.53
CA GLN A 45 -44.46 13.39 -35.19
C GLN A 45 -45.49 13.15 -36.28
N ALA A 46 -46.64 12.55 -35.90
CA ALA A 46 -47.71 12.27 -36.84
C ALA A 46 -48.38 13.54 -37.36
N GLN A 47 -48.71 13.57 -38.63
CA GLN A 47 -49.38 14.69 -39.27
C GLN A 47 -50.89 14.44 -39.38
N ASN A 48 -51.70 15.44 -39.06
CA ASN A 48 -53.14 15.38 -39.20
C ASN A 48 -53.56 15.72 -40.64
N PHE A 49 -54.29 14.81 -41.29
CA PHE A 49 -54.80 14.94 -42.65
C PHE A 49 -56.31 15.19 -42.69
N GLY A 50 -56.96 15.53 -41.59
CA GLY A 50 -58.41 15.78 -41.51
C GLY A 50 -59.27 14.51 -41.33
N TYR A 51 -58.83 13.37 -41.82
CA TYR A 51 -59.43 12.05 -41.64
C TYR A 51 -58.67 11.19 -40.59
N GLY A 52 -57.58 11.75 -40.00
CA GLY A 52 -56.80 11.09 -38.96
C GLY A 52 -55.33 11.47 -38.98
N TYR A 53 -54.60 11.03 -37.93
CA TYR A 53 -53.16 11.23 -37.82
C TYR A 53 -52.43 10.13 -38.57
N VAL A 54 -51.54 10.51 -39.49
CA VAL A 54 -50.69 9.59 -40.24
C VAL A 54 -49.24 9.74 -39.79
N GLY A 55 -48.59 8.61 -39.47
CA GLY A 55 -47.18 8.60 -39.04
C GLY A 55 -46.24 9.09 -40.14
N GLN A 56 -45.14 9.75 -39.73
CA GLN A 56 -44.14 10.35 -40.61
C GLN A 56 -42.83 9.54 -40.68
N GLY A 57 -42.84 8.27 -40.20
CA GLY A 57 -41.65 7.43 -40.14
C GLY A 57 -40.96 7.46 -38.79
N THR A 58 -39.62 7.34 -38.77
CA THR A 58 -38.80 7.27 -37.56
C THR A 58 -37.71 8.35 -37.57
N ASN A 59 -37.37 8.83 -36.38
CA ASN A 59 -36.19 9.70 -36.16
C ASN A 59 -35.19 8.97 -35.28
N VAL A 60 -33.89 9.04 -35.62
CA VAL A 60 -32.82 8.65 -34.72
C VAL A 60 -32.63 9.77 -33.72
N VAL A 61 -32.83 9.46 -32.44
CA VAL A 61 -32.70 10.42 -31.34
C VAL A 61 -31.26 10.55 -30.92
N GLY A 62 -30.48 9.46 -30.97
CA GLY A 62 -29.07 9.43 -30.62
C GLY A 62 -28.52 8.01 -30.58
N ILE A 63 -27.23 7.93 -30.33
CA ILE A 63 -26.53 6.68 -30.05
C ILE A 63 -26.14 6.71 -28.58
N GLN A 64 -26.56 5.70 -27.83
CA GLN A 64 -26.28 5.59 -26.38
C GLN A 64 -25.47 4.34 -26.11
N ARG A 65 -24.56 4.44 -25.13
CA ARG A 65 -23.83 3.27 -24.61
C ARG A 65 -24.69 2.49 -23.62
N VAL A 66 -24.59 1.19 -23.65
CA VAL A 66 -25.16 0.31 -22.64
C VAL A 66 -24.24 0.36 -21.41
N PHE A 67 -24.68 1.02 -20.34
CA PHE A 67 -23.85 1.25 -19.16
C PHE A 67 -24.65 1.09 -17.89
N ASN A 68 -24.15 0.27 -16.96
CA ASN A 68 -24.73 0.08 -15.64
C ASN A 68 -23.81 0.68 -14.56
N GLU A 69 -24.24 1.79 -13.98
CA GLU A 69 -23.48 2.52 -12.96
C GLU A 69 -23.22 1.68 -11.71
N THR A 70 -24.17 0.81 -11.32
CA THR A 70 -24.03 -0.05 -10.15
C THR A 70 -22.94 -1.10 -10.35
N LEU A 71 -22.94 -1.76 -11.50
CA LEU A 71 -21.91 -2.75 -11.85
C LEU A 71 -20.53 -2.08 -12.00
N SER A 72 -20.48 -0.90 -12.62
CA SER A 72 -19.25 -0.13 -12.72
C SER A 72 -18.68 0.21 -11.33
N LYS A 73 -19.50 0.67 -10.39
CA LYS A 73 -19.09 0.92 -9.00
C LYS A 73 -18.62 -0.35 -8.29
N GLN A 74 -19.25 -1.50 -8.56
CA GLN A 74 -18.80 -2.77 -8.01
C GLN A 74 -17.41 -3.15 -8.54
N VAL A 75 -17.17 -3.01 -9.85
CA VAL A 75 -15.84 -3.26 -10.45
C VAL A 75 -14.80 -2.33 -9.85
N ILE A 76 -15.05 -1.02 -9.77
CA ILE A 76 -14.15 -0.02 -9.19
C ILE A 76 -13.78 -0.39 -7.75
N ASN A 77 -14.75 -0.75 -6.91
CA ASN A 77 -14.50 -1.16 -5.53
C ASN A 77 -13.74 -2.48 -5.42
N ALA A 78 -14.12 -3.48 -6.21
CA ALA A 78 -13.43 -4.77 -6.26
C ALA A 78 -11.98 -4.62 -6.75
N THR A 79 -11.74 -3.76 -7.75
CA THR A 79 -10.40 -3.41 -8.24
C THR A 79 -9.54 -2.83 -7.12
N ALA A 80 -10.05 -1.84 -6.40
CA ALA A 80 -9.30 -1.22 -5.30
C ALA A 80 -9.01 -2.20 -4.16
N THR A 81 -9.94 -3.08 -3.82
CA THR A 81 -9.76 -4.09 -2.76
C THR A 81 -8.74 -5.15 -3.18
N SER A 82 -8.89 -5.71 -4.37
CA SER A 82 -7.99 -6.75 -4.91
C SER A 82 -6.55 -6.24 -5.05
N ASN A 83 -6.34 -5.02 -5.53
CA ASN A 83 -5.00 -4.45 -5.66
C ASN A 83 -4.36 -4.17 -4.29
N ALA A 84 -5.14 -3.73 -3.29
CA ALA A 84 -4.62 -3.53 -1.93
C ALA A 84 -4.17 -4.85 -1.29
N SER A 85 -5.01 -5.87 -1.33
CA SER A 85 -4.70 -7.20 -0.78
C SER A 85 -3.49 -7.82 -1.49
N ASN A 86 -3.42 -7.70 -2.82
CA ASN A 86 -2.31 -8.23 -3.61
C ASN A 86 -1.00 -7.49 -3.33
N ALA A 87 -1.01 -6.16 -3.22
CA ALA A 87 0.16 -5.35 -2.90
C ALA A 87 0.70 -5.70 -1.49
N TYR A 88 -0.20 -5.85 -0.51
CA TYR A 88 0.21 -6.26 0.83
C TYR A 88 0.77 -7.69 0.83
N TYR A 89 0.06 -8.65 0.21
CA TYR A 89 0.50 -10.04 0.11
C TYR A 89 1.87 -10.19 -0.56
N SER A 90 2.10 -9.50 -1.65
CA SER A 90 3.37 -9.53 -2.38
C SER A 90 4.54 -9.09 -1.49
N ASN A 91 4.36 -8.00 -0.73
CA ASN A 91 5.41 -7.48 0.14
C ASN A 91 5.62 -8.34 1.40
N ILE A 92 4.55 -8.81 2.08
CA ILE A 92 4.69 -9.63 3.28
C ILE A 92 5.29 -11.01 2.97
N SER A 93 5.03 -11.55 1.77
CA SER A 93 5.61 -12.84 1.33
C SER A 93 7.14 -12.78 1.27
N GLN A 94 7.72 -11.64 0.92
CA GLN A 94 9.17 -11.44 0.93
C GLN A 94 9.72 -11.43 2.36
N VAL A 95 9.03 -10.74 3.30
CA VAL A 95 9.39 -10.76 4.73
C VAL A 95 9.27 -12.17 5.30
N ASN A 96 8.19 -12.88 4.98
CA ASN A 96 8.02 -14.26 5.43
C ASN A 96 9.13 -15.18 4.91
N GLY A 97 9.51 -15.06 3.64
CA GLY A 97 10.64 -15.79 3.06
C GLY A 97 11.97 -15.50 3.77
N LEU A 98 12.21 -14.22 4.11
CA LEU A 98 13.43 -13.81 4.84
C LEU A 98 13.51 -14.42 6.24
N LEU A 99 12.40 -14.45 6.97
CA LEU A 99 12.36 -14.87 8.38
C LEU A 99 12.22 -16.38 8.56
N SER A 100 11.50 -17.07 7.66
CA SER A 100 11.19 -18.50 7.78
C SER A 100 12.26 -19.44 7.26
N ASP A 101 13.38 -18.91 6.75
CA ASP A 101 14.50 -19.74 6.27
C ASP A 101 15.11 -20.55 7.42
N SER A 102 14.95 -21.87 7.36
CA SER A 102 15.40 -22.79 8.41
C SER A 102 16.93 -23.01 8.43
N THR A 103 17.63 -22.65 7.34
CA THR A 103 19.08 -22.83 7.22
C THR A 103 19.84 -21.52 7.39
N ALA A 104 19.35 -20.45 6.78
CA ALA A 104 19.95 -19.13 6.81
C ALA A 104 19.17 -18.12 7.69
N GLY A 105 18.22 -18.56 8.50
CA GLY A 105 17.46 -17.71 9.44
C GLY A 105 18.28 -17.25 10.65
N LEU A 106 17.67 -16.40 11.50
CA LEU A 106 18.30 -15.94 12.74
C LEU A 106 18.39 -17.03 13.82
N ASN A 107 17.38 -17.90 13.92
CA ASN A 107 17.34 -18.92 14.96
C ASN A 107 18.50 -19.93 14.90
N PRO A 108 18.90 -20.49 13.74
CA PRO A 108 20.07 -21.36 13.64
C PRO A 108 21.38 -20.70 14.13
N VAL A 109 21.61 -19.46 13.77
CA VAL A 109 22.86 -18.77 14.17
C VAL A 109 22.87 -18.40 15.64
N ILE A 110 21.73 -18.06 16.25
CA ILE A 110 21.59 -17.85 17.70
C ILE A 110 21.85 -19.17 18.45
N THR A 111 21.26 -20.27 17.97
CA THR A 111 21.47 -21.59 18.56
C THR A 111 22.92 -22.03 18.46
N SER A 112 23.56 -21.84 17.30
CA SER A 112 24.98 -22.16 17.10
C SER A 112 25.91 -21.33 17.99
N PHE A 113 25.58 -20.04 18.19
CA PHE A 113 26.30 -19.17 19.11
C PHE A 113 26.24 -19.70 20.56
N PHE A 114 25.07 -20.00 21.08
CA PHE A 114 24.95 -20.52 22.45
C PHE A 114 25.51 -21.93 22.61
N SER A 115 25.50 -22.76 21.56
CA SER A 115 26.20 -24.03 21.55
C SER A 115 27.72 -23.84 21.67
N ALA A 116 28.28 -22.83 21.00
CA ALA A 116 29.70 -22.47 21.11
C ALA A 116 30.02 -21.88 22.50
N VAL A 117 29.12 -21.08 23.09
CA VAL A 117 29.24 -20.61 24.48
C VAL A 117 29.31 -21.78 25.46
N SER A 118 28.42 -22.77 25.30
CA SER A 118 28.40 -23.98 26.12
C SER A 118 29.68 -24.82 25.98
N ALA A 119 30.20 -24.96 24.74
CA ALA A 119 31.47 -25.66 24.49
C ALA A 119 32.68 -24.93 25.13
N ALA A 120 32.73 -23.59 25.06
CA ALA A 120 33.77 -22.80 25.70
C ALA A 120 33.65 -22.86 27.22
N ALA A 121 32.44 -22.89 27.79
CA ALA A 121 32.20 -23.09 29.21
C ALA A 121 32.62 -24.47 29.69
N ALA A 122 32.47 -25.54 28.87
CA ALA A 122 32.94 -26.86 29.19
C ALA A 122 34.49 -26.99 29.18
N ASN A 123 35.19 -26.18 28.39
CA ASN A 123 36.63 -26.19 28.26
C ASN A 123 37.18 -24.73 28.27
N PRO A 124 37.14 -24.03 29.43
CA PRO A 124 37.34 -22.58 29.48
C PRO A 124 38.78 -22.13 29.19
N SER A 125 39.76 -22.98 29.39
CA SER A 125 41.17 -22.70 29.06
C SER A 125 41.57 -23.05 27.62
N ASP A 126 40.70 -23.73 26.85
CA ASP A 126 41.05 -24.17 25.50
C ASP A 126 40.82 -23.04 24.49
N THR A 127 41.92 -22.62 23.83
CA THR A 127 41.92 -21.55 22.83
C THR A 127 41.05 -21.90 21.62
N ALA A 128 40.93 -23.19 21.23
CA ALA A 128 40.15 -23.60 20.06
C ALA A 128 38.67 -23.39 20.30
N THR A 129 38.14 -23.75 21.47
CA THR A 129 36.72 -23.53 21.81
C THR A 129 36.40 -22.05 21.96
N ARG A 130 37.29 -21.24 22.52
CA ARG A 130 37.17 -19.77 22.58
C ARG A 130 37.16 -19.14 21.18
N GLN A 131 38.03 -19.59 20.27
CA GLN A 131 38.04 -19.12 18.88
C GLN A 131 36.77 -19.50 18.15
N THR A 132 36.23 -20.70 18.39
CA THR A 132 34.95 -21.16 17.84
C THR A 132 33.79 -20.28 18.34
N LEU A 133 33.80 -19.86 19.61
CA LEU A 133 32.80 -18.96 20.17
C LEU A 133 32.83 -17.60 19.45
N ILE A 134 34.03 -16.98 19.30
CA ILE A 134 34.18 -15.70 18.58
C ILE A 134 33.69 -15.84 17.14
N SER A 135 34.08 -16.91 16.44
CA SER A 135 33.66 -17.15 15.06
C SER A 135 32.16 -17.33 14.91
N SER A 136 31.52 -18.03 15.85
CA SER A 136 30.06 -18.19 15.89
C SER A 136 29.34 -16.88 16.23
N ALA A 137 29.90 -16.07 17.13
CA ALA A 137 29.40 -14.74 17.41
C ALA A 137 29.49 -13.79 16.20
N GLN A 138 30.62 -13.83 15.48
CA GLN A 138 30.78 -13.04 14.26
C GLN A 138 29.78 -13.47 13.18
N SER A 139 29.53 -14.76 13.04
CA SER A 139 28.53 -15.30 12.10
C SER A 139 27.11 -14.83 12.46
N MET A 140 26.78 -14.83 13.76
CA MET A 140 25.50 -14.30 14.27
C MET A 140 25.36 -12.81 13.99
N VAL A 141 26.38 -12.00 14.30
CA VAL A 141 26.41 -10.56 14.01
C VAL A 141 26.20 -10.29 12.54
N ASN A 142 26.95 -10.98 11.66
CA ASN A 142 26.82 -10.83 10.21
C ASN A 142 25.39 -11.16 9.73
N ARG A 143 24.74 -12.14 10.35
CA ARG A 143 23.37 -12.51 9.97
C ARG A 143 22.34 -11.47 10.42
N PHE A 144 22.46 -10.92 11.64
CA PHE A 144 21.62 -9.79 12.07
C PHE A 144 21.76 -8.58 11.15
N ASN A 145 23.00 -8.22 10.79
CA ASN A 145 23.29 -7.12 9.88
C ASN A 145 22.70 -7.37 8.49
N ALA A 146 22.82 -8.60 7.95
CA ALA A 146 22.25 -8.97 6.65
C ALA A 146 20.72 -8.87 6.63
N VAL A 147 20.05 -9.38 7.67
CA VAL A 147 18.58 -9.27 7.81
C VAL A 147 18.16 -7.82 7.89
N ASN A 148 18.85 -6.99 8.70
CA ASN A 148 18.56 -5.55 8.78
C ASN A 148 18.72 -4.86 7.43
N THR A 149 19.81 -5.13 6.72
CA THR A 149 20.07 -4.55 5.39
C THR A 149 18.94 -4.90 4.41
N GLN A 150 18.45 -6.12 4.45
CA GLN A 150 17.37 -6.56 3.57
C GLN A 150 16.03 -5.90 3.92
N LEU A 151 15.75 -5.70 5.22
CA LEU A 151 14.58 -4.95 5.68
C LEU A 151 14.67 -3.45 5.29
N ASP A 152 15.86 -2.85 5.35
CA ASP A 152 16.09 -1.47 4.90
C ASP A 152 15.89 -1.34 3.38
N GLN A 153 16.38 -2.30 2.58
CA GLN A 153 16.13 -2.34 1.13
C GLN A 153 14.63 -2.46 0.80
N MET A 154 13.89 -3.28 1.57
CA MET A 154 12.43 -3.33 1.44
C MET A 154 11.79 -1.98 1.76
N ARG A 155 12.26 -1.25 2.77
CA ARG A 155 11.78 0.10 3.10
C ARG A 155 12.00 1.09 1.96
N GLU A 156 13.16 1.06 1.32
CA GLU A 156 13.45 1.90 0.15
C GLU A 156 12.55 1.53 -1.04
N SER A 157 12.33 0.24 -1.27
CA SER A 157 11.38 -0.23 -2.28
C SER A 157 9.95 0.26 -2.01
N ILE A 158 9.50 0.22 -0.76
CA ILE A 158 8.19 0.76 -0.35
C ILE A 158 8.10 2.26 -0.60
N ASN A 159 9.12 3.04 -0.26
CA ASN A 159 9.17 4.47 -0.55
C ASN A 159 9.05 4.74 -2.06
N THR A 160 9.72 3.94 -2.90
CA THR A 160 9.62 4.03 -4.36
C THR A 160 8.23 3.66 -4.86
N GLN A 161 7.61 2.60 -4.33
CA GLN A 161 6.25 2.20 -4.69
C GLN A 161 5.23 3.29 -4.34
N ILE A 162 5.35 3.93 -3.15
CA ILE A 162 4.50 5.06 -2.74
C ILE A 162 4.62 6.21 -3.74
N THR A 163 5.86 6.60 -4.10
CA THR A 163 6.10 7.69 -5.04
C THR A 163 5.51 7.38 -6.41
N SER A 164 5.77 6.19 -6.95
CA SER A 164 5.24 5.77 -8.25
C SER A 164 3.71 5.70 -8.27
N SER A 165 3.07 5.27 -7.18
CA SER A 165 1.61 5.26 -7.06
C SER A 165 1.03 6.67 -7.04
N VAL A 166 1.67 7.61 -6.32
CA VAL A 166 1.24 9.02 -6.28
C VAL A 166 1.37 9.66 -7.66
N ASP A 167 2.46 9.41 -8.38
CA ASP A 167 2.66 9.91 -9.74
C ASP A 167 1.60 9.37 -10.72
N ALA A 168 1.28 8.07 -10.62
CA ALA A 168 0.23 7.45 -11.42
C ALA A 168 -1.15 8.04 -11.09
N ILE A 169 -1.48 8.22 -9.81
CA ILE A 169 -2.73 8.87 -9.36
C ILE A 169 -2.85 10.26 -9.96
N ASN A 170 -1.81 11.07 -9.88
CA ASN A 170 -1.80 12.43 -10.44
C ASN A 170 -1.97 12.42 -11.96
N SER A 171 -1.28 11.52 -12.66
CA SER A 171 -1.38 11.36 -14.11
C SER A 171 -2.80 10.99 -14.55
N TYR A 172 -3.41 9.98 -13.91
CA TYR A 172 -4.78 9.57 -14.25
C TYR A 172 -5.80 10.66 -13.91
N SER A 173 -5.63 11.34 -12.77
CA SER A 173 -6.50 12.45 -12.37
C SER A 173 -6.45 13.62 -13.37
N ALA A 174 -5.27 13.97 -13.89
CA ALA A 174 -5.11 14.99 -14.92
C ALA A 174 -5.80 14.60 -16.22
N GLN A 175 -5.64 13.36 -16.66
CA GLN A 175 -6.29 12.85 -17.86
C GLN A 175 -7.82 12.82 -17.71
N ILE A 176 -8.34 12.43 -16.54
CA ILE A 176 -9.78 12.47 -16.26
C ILE A 176 -10.31 13.90 -16.30
N ALA A 177 -9.61 14.88 -15.73
CA ALA A 177 -9.98 16.30 -15.78
C ALA A 177 -10.02 16.83 -17.22
N THR A 178 -9.05 16.44 -18.05
CA THR A 178 -8.99 16.79 -19.48
C THR A 178 -10.15 16.17 -20.25
N LEU A 179 -10.47 14.90 -20.00
CA LEU A 179 -11.63 14.24 -20.63
C LEU A 179 -12.95 14.86 -20.16
N ASN A 180 -13.08 15.23 -18.90
CA ASN A 180 -14.23 15.96 -18.40
C ASN A 180 -14.46 17.27 -19.21
N ASP A 181 -13.41 18.07 -19.42
CA ASP A 181 -13.48 19.30 -20.21
C ASP A 181 -13.93 19.02 -21.66
N THR A 182 -13.34 18.00 -22.29
CA THR A 182 -13.68 17.62 -23.66
C THR A 182 -15.12 17.12 -23.78
N ILE A 183 -15.56 16.28 -22.84
CA ILE A 183 -16.94 15.74 -22.79
C ILE A 183 -17.94 16.87 -22.58
N THR A 184 -17.70 17.76 -21.60
CA THR A 184 -18.60 18.89 -21.31
C THR A 184 -18.72 19.83 -22.52
N LYS A 185 -17.61 20.13 -23.21
CA LYS A 185 -17.62 20.93 -24.44
C LYS A 185 -18.40 20.24 -25.57
N ALA A 186 -18.23 18.93 -25.76
CA ALA A 186 -18.96 18.16 -26.77
C ALA A 186 -20.47 18.15 -26.49
N VAL A 187 -20.88 17.89 -25.24
CA VAL A 187 -22.28 17.92 -24.81
C VAL A 187 -22.89 19.29 -25.02
N ASN A 188 -22.22 20.37 -24.61
CA ASN A 188 -22.71 21.74 -24.75
C ASN A 188 -22.85 22.18 -26.22
N SER A 189 -22.02 21.65 -27.14
CA SER A 189 -22.04 22.02 -28.55
C SER A 189 -23.04 21.24 -29.38
N THR A 190 -23.26 19.97 -29.06
CA THR A 190 -24.04 19.04 -29.89
C THR A 190 -25.33 18.54 -29.23
N GLY A 191 -25.45 18.67 -27.91
CA GLY A 191 -26.50 18.04 -27.10
C GLY A 191 -26.39 16.52 -26.99
N ASN A 192 -25.36 15.89 -27.59
CA ASN A 192 -25.15 14.45 -27.60
C ASN A 192 -23.95 14.04 -26.73
N MET A 193 -24.08 12.88 -26.10
CA MET A 193 -23.00 12.31 -25.28
C MET A 193 -21.92 11.67 -26.17
N PRO A 194 -20.63 12.03 -25.99
CA PRO A 194 -19.52 11.44 -26.73
C PRO A 194 -19.10 10.09 -26.07
N ASN A 195 -19.76 9.01 -26.47
CA ASN A 195 -19.68 7.68 -25.84
C ASN A 195 -18.22 7.19 -25.69
N ASP A 196 -17.41 7.27 -26.74
CA ASP A 196 -16.03 6.78 -26.74
C ASP A 196 -15.13 7.54 -25.75
N LEU A 197 -15.32 8.86 -25.59
CA LEU A 197 -14.60 9.65 -24.58
C LEU A 197 -15.04 9.30 -23.17
N MET A 198 -16.33 8.96 -23.01
CA MET A 198 -16.85 8.49 -21.71
C MET A 198 -16.26 7.13 -21.35
N ASP A 199 -16.13 6.20 -22.31
CA ASP A 199 -15.49 4.89 -22.09
C ASP A 199 -14.00 5.05 -21.73
N GLN A 200 -13.28 5.91 -22.43
CA GLN A 200 -11.89 6.24 -22.09
C GLN A 200 -11.74 6.80 -20.68
N ARG A 201 -12.67 7.68 -20.26
CA ARG A 201 -12.66 8.23 -18.90
C ARG A 201 -12.96 7.15 -17.86
N ASP A 202 -13.93 6.29 -18.10
CA ASP A 202 -14.28 5.20 -17.18
C ASP A 202 -13.11 4.21 -17.03
N GLN A 203 -12.35 3.95 -18.10
CA GLN A 203 -11.13 3.17 -18.05
C GLN A 203 -10.04 3.84 -17.22
N LEU A 204 -9.88 5.16 -17.32
CA LEU A 204 -8.93 5.90 -16.47
C LEU A 204 -9.34 5.88 -14.99
N VAL A 205 -10.63 5.92 -14.69
CA VAL A 205 -11.15 5.77 -13.33
C VAL A 205 -10.84 4.36 -12.80
N ALA A 206 -11.00 3.31 -13.62
CA ALA A 206 -10.62 1.96 -13.23
C ALA A 206 -9.12 1.86 -12.92
N LYS A 207 -8.24 2.40 -13.78
CA LYS A 207 -6.79 2.47 -13.53
C LYS A 207 -6.42 3.29 -12.29
N LEU A 208 -7.13 4.39 -12.04
CA LEU A 208 -6.96 5.17 -10.82
C LEU A 208 -7.33 4.33 -9.58
N SER A 209 -8.38 3.49 -9.69
CA SER A 209 -8.84 2.62 -8.61
C SER A 209 -7.86 1.46 -8.31
N GLU A 210 -7.01 1.07 -9.27
CA GLU A 210 -5.89 0.17 -9.02
C GLU A 210 -4.87 0.76 -8.04
N GLN A 211 -4.72 2.11 -8.05
CA GLN A 211 -3.74 2.80 -7.22
C GLN A 211 -4.30 3.22 -5.85
N ILE A 212 -5.56 3.66 -5.81
CA ILE A 212 -6.22 4.16 -4.59
C ILE A 212 -7.73 3.94 -4.68
N LYS A 213 -8.39 3.65 -3.55
CA LYS A 213 -9.86 3.55 -3.53
C LYS A 213 -10.49 4.88 -3.95
N THR A 214 -11.36 4.82 -4.97
CA THR A 214 -12.02 6.00 -5.53
C THR A 214 -13.53 5.95 -5.34
N THR A 215 -14.13 7.13 -5.23
CA THR A 215 -15.58 7.34 -5.29
C THR A 215 -15.86 8.34 -6.41
N VAL A 216 -16.73 7.97 -7.34
CA VAL A 216 -17.11 8.79 -8.49
C VAL A 216 -18.52 9.29 -8.33
N ILE A 217 -18.72 10.60 -8.54
CA ILE A 217 -20.02 11.28 -8.58
C ILE A 217 -20.19 11.92 -9.94
N LYS A 218 -21.16 11.42 -10.72
CA LYS A 218 -21.52 11.99 -12.01
C LYS A 218 -22.30 13.28 -11.82
N GLN A 219 -21.96 14.30 -12.61
CA GLN A 219 -22.65 15.59 -12.67
C GLN A 219 -23.61 15.66 -13.87
N ASP A 220 -24.56 16.60 -13.81
CA ASP A 220 -25.56 16.79 -14.87
C ASP A 220 -24.95 17.28 -16.21
N ASP A 221 -23.80 17.95 -16.15
CA ASP A 221 -23.03 18.39 -17.32
C ASP A 221 -22.22 17.29 -17.98
N GLY A 222 -22.33 16.05 -17.47
CA GLY A 222 -21.61 14.88 -17.94
C GLY A 222 -20.20 14.73 -17.36
N SER A 223 -19.70 15.68 -16.55
CA SER A 223 -18.41 15.58 -15.88
C SER A 223 -18.45 14.59 -14.69
N TYR A 224 -17.29 14.11 -14.26
CA TYR A 224 -17.11 13.32 -13.05
C TYR A 224 -16.36 14.11 -11.99
N ASN A 225 -16.88 14.08 -10.76
CA ASN A 225 -16.11 14.40 -9.59
C ASN A 225 -15.55 13.09 -9.01
N VAL A 226 -14.23 13.04 -8.81
CA VAL A 226 -13.53 11.86 -8.32
C VAL A 226 -12.87 12.17 -6.99
N PHE A 227 -13.19 11.37 -5.99
CA PHE A 227 -12.69 11.49 -4.63
C PHE A 227 -11.90 10.24 -4.26
N ALA A 228 -10.83 10.40 -3.49
CA ALA A 228 -10.04 9.30 -2.95
C ALA A 228 -10.29 9.10 -1.45
N GLY A 229 -10.11 7.86 -0.98
CA GLY A 229 -10.15 7.50 0.44
C GLY A 229 -11.44 7.96 1.13
N THR A 230 -11.30 8.76 2.18
CA THR A 230 -12.41 9.25 3.01
C THR A 230 -13.12 10.49 2.45
N GLY A 231 -12.91 10.84 1.17
CA GLY A 231 -13.59 11.97 0.52
C GLY A 231 -12.65 13.09 0.05
N MET A 232 -11.38 12.82 -0.10
CA MET A 232 -10.39 13.76 -0.61
C MET A 232 -10.58 13.97 -2.12
N PRO A 233 -10.82 15.19 -2.62
CA PRO A 233 -11.02 15.44 -4.03
C PRO A 233 -9.70 15.25 -4.82
N LEU A 234 -9.77 14.49 -5.90
CA LEU A 234 -8.72 14.37 -6.91
C LEU A 234 -9.08 15.11 -8.19
N VAL A 235 -10.37 15.05 -8.57
CA VAL A 235 -10.91 15.79 -9.71
C VAL A 235 -12.26 16.37 -9.32
N VAL A 236 -12.48 17.65 -9.58
CA VAL A 236 -13.77 18.32 -9.42
C VAL A 236 -14.07 19.09 -10.71
N GLY A 237 -15.03 18.61 -11.48
CA GLY A 237 -15.29 19.11 -12.82
C GLY A 237 -14.04 18.99 -13.72
N THR A 238 -13.50 20.11 -14.17
CA THR A 238 -12.28 20.19 -15.00
C THR A 238 -11.00 20.46 -14.20
N GLN A 239 -11.09 20.58 -12.88
CA GLN A 239 -9.95 20.89 -12.02
C GLN A 239 -9.37 19.63 -11.39
N GLN A 240 -8.05 19.48 -11.47
CA GLN A 240 -7.28 18.45 -10.79
C GLN A 240 -6.75 18.96 -9.44
N TYR A 241 -6.71 18.08 -8.45
CA TYR A 241 -6.08 18.25 -7.15
C TYR A 241 -5.01 17.17 -6.96
N SER A 242 -3.75 17.60 -6.89
CA SER A 242 -2.62 16.67 -6.85
C SER A 242 -2.32 16.18 -5.43
N LEU A 243 -1.86 14.93 -5.37
CA LEU A 243 -1.13 14.40 -4.23
C LEU A 243 0.36 14.72 -4.35
N TYR A 244 1.03 14.76 -3.22
CA TYR A 244 2.47 14.99 -3.14
C TYR A 244 3.12 13.92 -2.30
N THR A 245 4.38 13.63 -2.57
CA THR A 245 5.24 12.85 -1.69
C THR A 245 6.25 13.75 -1.01
N ARG A 246 6.47 13.56 0.27
CA ARG A 246 7.50 14.27 1.03
C ARG A 246 8.06 13.37 2.13
N ALA A 247 9.26 13.69 2.59
CA ALA A 247 9.81 13.04 3.77
C ALA A 247 8.91 13.32 5.00
N SER A 248 8.77 12.33 5.86
CA SER A 248 8.05 12.49 7.14
C SER A 248 8.71 13.59 7.98
N ASP A 249 7.89 14.36 8.67
CA ASP A 249 8.37 15.44 9.53
C ASP A 249 9.16 14.94 10.74
N THR A 250 8.94 13.68 11.13
CA THR A 250 9.59 13.05 12.28
C THR A 250 10.57 11.95 11.88
N ASP A 251 10.52 11.43 10.65
CA ASP A 251 11.40 10.38 10.14
C ASP A 251 11.80 10.66 8.69
N PRO A 252 12.91 11.35 8.43
CA PRO A 252 13.35 11.71 7.07
C PRO A 252 13.57 10.52 6.13
N THR A 253 13.75 9.31 6.65
CA THR A 253 13.93 8.09 5.86
C THR A 253 12.61 7.53 5.32
N ARG A 254 11.47 8.11 5.72
CA ARG A 254 10.12 7.65 5.43
C ARG A 254 9.43 8.63 4.49
N VAL A 255 8.99 8.15 3.33
CA VAL A 255 8.15 8.91 2.41
C VAL A 255 6.70 8.82 2.85
N GLU A 256 6.06 9.99 2.97
CA GLU A 256 4.64 10.14 3.30
C GLU A 256 3.88 10.79 2.15
N VAL A 257 2.60 10.46 2.06
CA VAL A 257 1.68 11.09 1.11
C VAL A 257 1.13 12.36 1.73
N ALA A 258 1.11 13.44 0.96
CA ALA A 258 0.62 14.73 1.39
C ALA A 258 -0.38 15.31 0.38
N TYR A 259 -1.23 16.21 0.82
CA TYR A 259 -2.28 16.85 0.04
C TYR A 259 -2.41 18.34 0.37
N GLY A 260 -2.92 19.12 -0.56
CA GLY A 260 -3.23 20.53 -0.39
C GLY A 260 -2.35 21.46 -1.25
N ASN A 261 -1.88 22.56 -0.69
CA ASN A 261 -1.09 23.53 -1.41
C ASN A 261 0.31 22.98 -1.73
N ALA A 262 0.73 23.07 -3.00
CA ALA A 262 2.04 22.60 -3.48
C ALA A 262 3.24 23.17 -2.68
N ALA A 263 3.13 24.42 -2.21
CA ALA A 263 4.19 25.06 -1.41
C ALA A 263 4.28 24.54 0.03
N SER A 264 3.19 23.99 0.58
CA SER A 264 3.12 23.48 1.96
C SER A 264 2.06 22.36 2.05
N PRO A 265 2.30 21.20 1.42
CA PRO A 265 1.33 20.11 1.46
C PRO A 265 1.32 19.47 2.84
N LYS A 266 0.12 19.18 3.36
CA LYS A 266 -0.06 18.49 4.64
C LYS A 266 0.06 16.98 4.47
N ILE A 267 0.83 16.34 5.32
CA ILE A 267 0.91 14.87 5.40
C ILE A 267 -0.45 14.32 5.78
N LEU A 268 -0.89 13.32 5.03
CA LEU A 268 -2.13 12.60 5.28
C LEU A 268 -1.89 11.49 6.31
N SER A 269 -2.85 11.29 7.20
CA SER A 269 -2.87 10.09 8.03
C SER A 269 -3.04 8.86 7.15
N THR A 270 -2.33 7.78 7.47
CA THR A 270 -2.43 6.49 6.76
C THR A 270 -3.88 5.98 6.72
N ASP A 271 -4.68 6.26 7.76
CA ASP A 271 -6.10 5.88 7.83
C ASP A 271 -6.97 6.60 6.79
N THR A 272 -6.51 7.72 6.23
CA THR A 272 -7.22 8.46 5.18
C THR A 272 -7.07 7.81 3.82
N ILE A 273 -5.99 7.07 3.62
CA ILE A 273 -5.63 6.41 2.36
C ILE A 273 -5.94 4.93 2.49
N SER A 274 -6.90 4.45 1.70
CA SER A 274 -7.31 3.05 1.74
C SER A 274 -7.51 2.50 0.33
N GLY A 275 -7.37 1.18 0.19
CA GLY A 275 -7.56 0.47 -1.07
C GLY A 275 -6.51 0.82 -2.14
N GLY A 276 -6.51 0.08 -3.22
CA GLY A 276 -5.51 0.17 -4.27
C GLY A 276 -4.10 -0.20 -3.79
N THR A 277 -3.17 -0.19 -4.71
CA THR A 277 -1.76 -0.52 -4.44
C THR A 277 -1.18 0.37 -3.33
N LEU A 278 -1.47 1.68 -3.37
CA LEU A 278 -0.98 2.64 -2.37
C LEU A 278 -1.46 2.28 -0.96
N GLY A 279 -2.77 1.98 -0.80
CA GLY A 279 -3.33 1.59 0.50
C GLY A 279 -2.71 0.30 1.04
N GLY A 280 -2.56 -0.73 0.19
CA GLY A 280 -1.94 -2.00 0.57
C GLY A 280 -0.46 -1.87 0.97
N VAL A 281 0.30 -1.05 0.25
CA VAL A 281 1.71 -0.76 0.55
C VAL A 281 1.88 -0.01 1.88
N LEU A 282 1.04 1.02 2.12
CA LEU A 282 1.05 1.77 3.38
C LEU A 282 0.67 0.91 4.57
N GLN A 283 -0.32 0.03 4.40
CA GLN A 283 -0.74 -0.92 5.43
C GLN A 283 0.36 -1.95 5.73
N PHE A 284 1.00 -2.54 4.70
CA PHE A 284 2.14 -3.43 4.88
C PHE A 284 3.26 -2.75 5.66
N ARG A 285 3.62 -1.50 5.31
CA ARG A 285 4.67 -0.74 5.98
C ARG A 285 4.39 -0.60 7.47
N SER A 286 3.18 -0.15 7.83
CA SER A 286 2.82 0.16 9.22
C SER A 286 2.55 -1.08 10.07
N GLU A 287 1.88 -2.10 9.52
CA GLU A 287 1.47 -3.28 10.30
C GLU A 287 2.55 -4.37 10.35
N THR A 288 3.39 -4.50 9.31
CA THR A 288 4.35 -5.61 9.20
C THR A 288 5.80 -5.15 9.19
N LEU A 289 6.21 -4.31 8.25
CA LEU A 289 7.63 -3.99 8.04
C LEU A 289 8.24 -3.29 9.26
N ASP A 290 7.58 -2.23 9.75
CA ASP A 290 8.04 -1.49 10.92
C ASP A 290 8.08 -2.39 12.17
N ALA A 291 7.06 -3.22 12.38
CA ALA A 291 6.97 -4.14 13.52
C ALA A 291 8.08 -5.21 13.48
N VAL A 292 8.31 -5.84 12.32
CA VAL A 292 9.34 -6.86 12.16
C VAL A 292 10.75 -6.28 12.38
N GLN A 293 11.02 -5.12 11.79
CA GLN A 293 12.32 -4.47 11.93
C GLN A 293 12.61 -4.12 13.40
N ASN A 294 11.62 -3.58 14.11
CA ASN A 294 11.74 -3.29 15.53
C ASN A 294 11.91 -4.56 16.38
N GLN A 295 11.23 -5.66 16.06
CA GLN A 295 11.36 -6.93 16.78
C GLN A 295 12.74 -7.57 16.58
N VAL A 296 13.27 -7.56 15.34
CA VAL A 296 14.62 -8.06 15.04
C VAL A 296 15.66 -7.24 15.78
N GLY A 297 15.53 -5.91 15.80
CA GLY A 297 16.41 -5.03 16.54
C GLY A 297 16.31 -5.20 18.06
N GLN A 298 15.11 -5.39 18.60
CA GLN A 298 14.90 -5.69 20.01
C GLN A 298 15.62 -7.00 20.40
N LEU A 299 15.50 -8.04 19.56
CA LEU A 299 16.18 -9.32 19.80
C LEU A 299 17.71 -9.14 19.84
N ALA A 300 18.27 -8.36 18.89
CA ALA A 300 19.70 -8.07 18.83
C ALA A 300 20.20 -7.31 20.08
N ILE A 301 19.50 -6.25 20.48
CA ILE A 301 19.84 -5.44 21.66
C ILE A 301 19.76 -6.29 22.92
N THR A 302 18.64 -6.99 23.12
CA THR A 302 18.42 -7.74 24.36
C THR A 302 19.47 -8.84 24.50
N LEU A 303 19.80 -9.56 23.42
CA LEU A 303 20.83 -10.59 23.42
C LEU A 303 22.19 -9.97 23.77
N ALA A 304 22.59 -8.92 23.08
CA ALA A 304 23.90 -8.30 23.26
C ALA A 304 24.06 -7.66 24.65
N THR A 305 23.04 -6.94 25.11
CA THR A 305 23.11 -6.26 26.44
C THR A 305 23.11 -7.25 27.59
N GLN A 306 22.27 -8.33 27.52
CA GLN A 306 22.26 -9.36 28.55
C GLN A 306 23.57 -10.17 28.57
N PHE A 307 24.12 -10.47 27.38
CA PHE A 307 25.43 -11.14 27.29
C PHE A 307 26.54 -10.27 27.87
N ASN A 308 26.59 -8.98 27.50
CA ASN A 308 27.57 -8.04 28.04
C ASN A 308 27.45 -7.91 29.57
N ALA A 309 26.22 -7.76 30.08
CA ALA A 309 26.01 -7.67 31.54
C ALA A 309 26.53 -8.89 32.29
N GLN A 310 26.45 -10.09 31.73
CA GLN A 310 27.01 -11.29 32.32
C GLN A 310 28.51 -11.40 32.08
N GLN A 311 29.03 -11.03 30.90
CA GLN A 311 30.45 -11.03 30.54
C GLN A 311 31.26 -10.18 31.50
N THR A 312 30.75 -9.00 31.90
CA THR A 312 31.40 -8.07 32.84
C THR A 312 31.37 -8.54 34.31
N GLN A 313 30.64 -9.60 34.62
CA GLN A 313 30.66 -10.23 35.97
C GLN A 313 31.75 -11.29 36.10
N GLY A 314 32.40 -11.69 34.99
CA GLY A 314 33.43 -12.72 34.98
C GLY A 314 34.84 -12.16 34.87
N TYR A 315 35.78 -13.09 34.81
CA TYR A 315 37.21 -12.82 34.63
C TYR A 315 37.74 -13.55 33.39
N ASP A 316 38.66 -12.89 32.72
CA ASP A 316 39.31 -13.40 31.52
C ASP A 316 40.52 -14.33 31.83
N LEU A 317 41.22 -14.81 30.79
CA LEU A 317 42.42 -15.66 31.00
C LEU A 317 43.57 -14.96 31.76
N ASN A 318 43.60 -13.64 31.77
CA ASN A 318 44.60 -12.82 32.44
C ASN A 318 44.12 -12.38 33.83
N SER A 319 43.03 -12.93 34.36
CA SER A 319 42.39 -12.56 35.62
C SER A 319 41.92 -11.08 35.66
N VAL A 320 41.62 -10.50 34.48
CA VAL A 320 41.06 -9.17 34.34
C VAL A 320 39.53 -9.29 34.24
N VAL A 321 38.83 -8.32 34.83
CA VAL A 321 37.36 -8.25 34.73
C VAL A 321 36.95 -8.15 33.27
N GLY A 322 35.93 -8.90 32.87
CA GLY A 322 35.42 -8.88 31.51
C GLY A 322 34.90 -7.51 31.07
N THR A 323 35.06 -7.24 29.80
CA THR A 323 34.50 -6.04 29.15
C THR A 323 33.34 -6.44 28.22
N ASP A 324 32.62 -5.48 27.70
CA ASP A 324 31.53 -5.75 26.73
C ASP A 324 32.05 -6.59 25.58
N PHE A 325 31.32 -7.68 25.25
CA PHE A 325 31.64 -8.57 24.14
C PHE A 325 31.01 -8.10 22.84
N PHE A 326 29.78 -7.56 22.93
CA PHE A 326 29.08 -6.96 21.80
C PHE A 326 29.05 -5.44 21.92
N SER A 327 29.21 -4.77 20.80
CA SER A 327 28.87 -3.37 20.64
C SER A 327 27.46 -3.25 20.06
N VAL A 328 26.60 -2.47 20.67
CA VAL A 328 25.26 -2.13 20.19
C VAL A 328 25.15 -0.63 19.97
N GLY A 329 24.52 -0.22 18.89
CA GLY A 329 24.27 1.19 18.66
C GLY A 329 23.27 1.76 19.67
N SER A 330 23.43 3.03 20.00
CA SER A 330 22.45 3.77 20.80
C SER A 330 21.11 3.88 20.05
N PRO A 331 19.98 3.95 20.79
CA PRO A 331 18.68 4.31 20.24
C PRO A 331 18.77 5.56 19.37
N THR A 332 18.02 5.57 18.27
CA THR A 332 17.99 6.73 17.38
C THR A 332 16.91 7.69 17.83
N ALA A 333 17.28 8.94 18.05
CA ALA A 333 16.35 10.02 18.35
C ALA A 333 16.35 11.03 17.19
N ILE A 334 15.16 11.41 16.72
CA ILE A 334 14.95 12.28 15.56
C ILE A 334 14.10 13.46 16.00
N SER A 335 14.60 14.69 15.79
CA SER A 335 13.85 15.91 16.04
C SER A 335 12.87 16.17 14.89
N SER A 336 11.65 16.61 15.21
CA SER A 336 10.68 17.01 14.19
C SER A 336 11.19 18.22 13.39
N ALA A 337 10.91 18.20 12.09
CA ALA A 337 11.23 19.33 11.19
C ALA A 337 10.49 20.64 11.58
N TYR A 338 9.45 20.54 12.39
CA TYR A 338 8.66 21.68 12.88
C TYR A 338 9.07 22.18 14.27
N ASN A 339 10.09 21.58 14.87
CA ASN A 339 10.60 22.09 16.13
C ASN A 339 11.10 23.53 15.97
N THR A 340 10.82 24.35 16.95
CA THR A 340 11.17 25.77 16.94
C THR A 340 12.68 25.99 16.78
N ASP A 341 13.47 25.10 17.35
CA ASP A 341 14.93 25.12 17.27
C ASP A 341 15.46 23.74 16.83
N PRO A 342 15.94 23.60 15.58
CA PRO A 342 16.43 22.35 15.05
C PRO A 342 17.76 21.87 15.71
N THR A 343 18.43 22.70 16.48
CA THR A 343 19.63 22.32 17.21
C THR A 343 19.35 21.54 18.50
N LYS A 344 18.08 21.57 18.95
CA LYS A 344 17.64 20.81 20.12
C LYS A 344 17.45 19.36 19.74
N THR A 345 18.15 18.47 20.40
CA THR A 345 18.14 17.04 20.13
C THR A 345 17.61 16.26 21.31
N ALA A 346 16.96 15.15 21.05
CA ALA A 346 16.69 14.15 22.05
C ALA A 346 17.79 13.08 22.05
N SER A 347 17.95 12.42 23.17
CA SER A 347 18.79 11.24 23.32
C SER A 347 18.04 10.15 24.07
N ALA A 348 18.41 8.90 23.83
CA ALA A 348 17.92 7.79 24.61
C ALA A 348 19.05 6.78 24.85
N SER A 349 19.05 6.17 26.03
CA SER A 349 19.96 5.10 26.40
C SER A 349 19.20 3.92 26.99
N ILE A 350 19.69 2.71 26.78
CA ILE A 350 19.08 1.51 27.33
C ILE A 350 19.65 1.28 28.72
N VAL A 351 18.78 1.26 29.72
CA VAL A 351 19.13 1.02 31.13
C VAL A 351 18.82 -0.43 31.51
N ASP A 352 17.71 -0.97 31.02
CA ASP A 352 17.29 -2.35 31.26
C ASP A 352 16.67 -2.94 30.00
N ALA A 353 17.46 -3.72 29.26
CA ALA A 353 17.01 -4.36 28.03
C ALA A 353 15.90 -5.42 28.23
N SER A 354 15.72 -5.95 29.45
CA SER A 354 14.66 -6.93 29.73
C SER A 354 13.26 -6.30 29.74
N LEU A 355 13.18 -4.99 29.91
CA LEU A 355 11.95 -4.20 29.88
C LEU A 355 11.71 -3.57 28.52
N LEU A 356 12.70 -3.61 27.62
CA LEU A 356 12.62 -2.98 26.30
C LEU A 356 11.52 -3.63 25.46
N THR A 357 10.70 -2.79 24.83
CA THR A 357 9.67 -3.24 23.88
C THR A 357 10.11 -3.01 22.43
N SER A 358 9.40 -3.61 21.48
CA SER A 358 9.58 -3.36 20.03
C SER A 358 8.80 -2.12 19.55
N SER A 359 8.53 -1.15 20.41
CA SER A 359 7.77 0.05 20.09
C SER A 359 8.66 1.25 19.85
N ASP A 360 8.21 2.16 18.99
CA ASP A 360 8.75 3.51 18.90
C ASP A 360 8.01 4.45 19.87
N TYR A 361 8.61 5.58 20.20
CA TYR A 361 8.07 6.54 21.16
C TYR A 361 8.11 7.95 20.59
N THR A 362 7.11 8.76 20.95
CA THR A 362 7.16 10.20 20.73
C THR A 362 7.28 10.93 22.05
N VAL A 363 8.17 11.92 22.09
CA VAL A 363 8.28 12.88 23.16
C VAL A 363 7.71 14.19 22.64
N LYS A 364 6.68 14.73 23.28
CA LYS A 364 6.09 16.03 22.93
C LYS A 364 6.11 16.96 24.12
N TYR A 365 6.38 18.24 23.87
CA TYR A 365 6.27 19.27 24.87
C TYR A 365 5.04 20.14 24.57
N ASN A 366 4.06 20.12 25.48
CA ASN A 366 2.87 20.92 25.39
C ASN A 366 2.40 21.37 26.78
N SER A 367 1.87 22.58 26.88
CA SER A 367 1.29 23.12 28.13
C SER A 367 2.23 23.04 29.33
N GLY A 368 3.54 23.26 29.08
CA GLY A 368 4.56 23.24 30.13
C GLY A 368 4.99 21.86 30.59
N GLN A 369 4.61 20.79 29.88
CA GLN A 369 4.93 19.42 30.24
C GLN A 369 5.42 18.61 29.04
N TYR A 370 6.35 17.68 29.31
CA TYR A 370 6.71 16.62 28.38
C TYR A 370 5.75 15.45 28.53
N THR A 371 5.34 14.89 27.41
CA THR A 371 4.52 13.66 27.33
C THR A 371 5.27 12.64 26.48
N ILE A 372 5.56 11.46 27.04
CA ILE A 372 6.15 10.34 26.32
C ILE A 372 5.03 9.36 25.99
N THR A 373 4.79 9.16 24.69
CA THR A 373 3.74 8.26 24.18
C THR A 373 4.37 7.11 23.43
N ARG A 374 3.99 5.89 23.77
CA ARG A 374 4.34 4.68 23.02
C ARG A 374 3.43 4.57 21.80
N LEU A 375 4.02 4.39 20.60
CA LEU A 375 3.27 4.50 19.33
C LEU A 375 2.40 3.29 19.00
N ASN A 376 2.79 2.08 19.44
CA ASN A 376 2.04 0.86 19.11
C ASN A 376 0.60 0.85 19.63
N ASP A 377 0.40 1.33 20.84
CA ASP A 377 -0.89 1.34 21.53
C ASP A 377 -1.38 2.75 21.91
N LYS A 378 -0.62 3.78 21.51
CA LYS A 378 -0.87 5.20 21.81
C LYS A 378 -0.97 5.49 23.32
N SER A 379 -0.37 4.63 24.15
CA SER A 379 -0.36 4.79 25.61
C SER A 379 0.59 5.92 26.04
N ILE A 380 0.14 6.78 26.93
CA ILE A 380 1.01 7.73 27.62
C ILE A 380 1.78 6.96 28.68
N MET A 381 3.10 6.86 28.47
CA MET A 381 4.00 6.10 29.36
C MET A 381 4.55 6.96 30.49
N TRP A 382 4.67 8.25 30.24
CA TRP A 382 5.17 9.19 31.24
C TRP A 382 4.73 10.62 30.88
N GLN A 383 4.48 11.44 31.92
CA GLN A 383 4.19 12.85 31.79
C GLN A 383 4.83 13.61 32.97
N GLY A 384 5.48 14.73 32.68
CA GLY A 384 6.14 15.55 33.71
C GLY A 384 6.75 16.81 33.14
N THR A 385 7.25 17.67 34.04
CA THR A 385 7.78 19.00 33.70
C THR A 385 9.25 18.99 33.31
N SER A 386 9.98 17.91 33.60
CA SER A 386 11.42 17.80 33.32
C SER A 386 11.81 16.39 32.91
N LEU A 387 12.84 16.28 32.08
CA LEU A 387 13.54 15.05 31.69
C LEU A 387 14.93 15.04 32.43
N PRO A 388 15.62 13.90 32.53
CA PRO A 388 15.33 12.61 31.90
C PRO A 388 14.22 11.81 32.60
N ALA A 389 13.53 10.94 31.80
CA ALA A 389 12.55 9.99 32.30
C ALA A 389 12.89 8.57 31.86
N THR A 390 12.58 7.58 32.71
CA THR A 390 12.77 6.16 32.38
C THR A 390 11.45 5.54 32.00
N VAL A 391 11.41 4.95 30.80
CA VAL A 391 10.21 4.34 30.19
C VAL A 391 10.62 3.05 29.48
N ASP A 392 9.93 1.95 29.79
CA ASP A 392 10.15 0.62 29.17
C ASP A 392 11.65 0.24 29.08
N GLY A 393 12.40 0.46 30.15
CA GLY A 393 13.83 0.12 30.23
C GLY A 393 14.78 1.08 29.50
N MET A 394 14.29 2.23 29.06
CA MET A 394 15.09 3.30 28.44
C MET A 394 15.02 4.55 29.27
N GLN A 395 16.17 5.24 29.39
CA GLN A 395 16.24 6.63 29.85
C GLN A 395 16.16 7.53 28.62
N ILE A 396 15.20 8.42 28.58
CA ILE A 396 14.97 9.39 27.50
C ILE A 396 15.25 10.79 28.06
N ASP A 397 16.03 11.57 27.32
CA ASP A 397 16.37 12.94 27.65
C ASP A 397 16.22 13.85 26.41
N VAL A 398 16.00 15.12 26.64
CA VAL A 398 16.00 16.17 25.62
C VAL A 398 16.99 17.24 26.01
N ASN A 399 18.02 17.44 25.18
CA ASN A 399 19.07 18.41 25.41
C ASN A 399 18.56 19.84 25.16
N THR A 400 17.71 20.32 26.08
CA THR A 400 17.26 21.71 26.08
C THR A 400 16.82 22.13 27.48
N SER A 401 17.25 23.32 27.89
CA SER A 401 16.75 23.97 29.10
C SER A 401 15.47 24.79 28.85
N THR A 402 15.12 25.03 27.60
CA THR A 402 13.99 25.86 27.19
C THR A 402 13.21 25.18 26.04
N PRO A 403 12.38 24.17 26.36
CA PRO A 403 11.52 23.56 25.35
C PRO A 403 10.51 24.59 24.83
N ALA A 404 10.14 24.48 23.55
CA ALA A 404 9.10 25.30 22.97
C ALA A 404 7.81 24.50 22.80
N GLU A 405 6.68 25.19 22.88
CA GLU A 405 5.35 24.59 22.72
C GLU A 405 5.24 23.94 21.33
N GLY A 406 4.84 22.67 21.31
CA GLY A 406 4.72 21.87 20.09
C GLY A 406 5.98 21.12 19.67
N ASP A 407 7.13 21.35 20.30
CA ASP A 407 8.35 20.58 20.01
C ASP A 407 8.11 19.08 20.20
N SER A 408 8.58 18.28 19.26
CA SER A 408 8.40 16.83 19.29
C SER A 408 9.63 16.08 18.79
N TYR A 409 9.84 14.89 19.35
CA TYR A 409 10.96 14.01 19.04
C TYR A 409 10.46 12.58 18.88
N LEU A 410 10.95 11.89 17.86
CA LEU A 410 10.69 10.47 17.64
C LEU A 410 11.89 9.67 18.17
N ILE A 411 11.63 8.72 19.05
CA ILE A 411 12.64 7.81 19.58
C ILE A 411 12.41 6.44 18.99
N LYS A 412 13.41 5.91 18.31
CA LYS A 412 13.45 4.57 17.73
C LYS A 412 14.50 3.73 18.43
N PRO A 413 14.10 2.96 19.46
CA PRO A 413 15.06 2.23 20.29
C PRO A 413 15.70 1.07 19.55
N THR A 414 14.97 0.40 18.71
CA THR A 414 15.32 -0.94 18.23
C THR A 414 15.54 -1.00 16.72
N GLN A 415 14.91 -0.16 15.92
CA GLN A 415 14.82 -0.28 14.46
C GLN A 415 16.17 -0.52 13.77
N TYR A 416 17.23 0.21 14.17
CA TYR A 416 18.55 0.14 13.52
C TYR A 416 19.57 -0.70 14.30
N ALA A 417 19.16 -1.29 15.40
CA ALA A 417 20.07 -1.95 16.32
C ALA A 417 20.69 -3.23 15.74
N ALA A 418 19.92 -4.00 15.00
CA ALA A 418 20.41 -5.22 14.36
C ALA A 418 21.50 -4.92 13.31
N GLY A 419 21.41 -3.77 12.62
CA GLY A 419 22.43 -3.33 11.65
C GLY A 419 23.66 -2.69 12.29
N LYS A 420 23.58 -2.30 13.57
CA LYS A 420 24.69 -1.72 14.34
C LYS A 420 25.36 -2.70 15.30
N LEU A 421 24.86 -3.94 15.35
CA LEU A 421 25.46 -4.98 16.18
C LEU A 421 26.85 -5.35 15.65
N ALA A 422 27.84 -5.38 16.52
CA ALA A 422 29.22 -5.77 16.21
C ALA A 422 29.86 -6.47 17.41
N LEU A 423 31.00 -7.14 17.19
CA LEU A 423 31.87 -7.56 18.31
C LEU A 423 32.69 -6.38 18.78
N ALA A 424 32.80 -6.20 20.10
CA ALA A 424 33.64 -5.19 20.71
C ALA A 424 35.13 -5.60 20.75
N PHE A 425 35.37 -6.92 20.79
CA PHE A 425 36.73 -7.48 20.71
C PHE A 425 36.70 -8.84 19.96
N THR A 426 37.88 -9.28 19.50
CA THR A 426 38.10 -10.55 18.83
C THR A 426 39.25 -11.37 19.45
N ASN A 427 39.88 -10.85 20.50
CA ASN A 427 40.93 -11.57 21.24
C ASN A 427 40.25 -12.61 22.15
N VAL A 428 40.62 -13.89 21.96
CA VAL A 428 40.11 -15.02 22.71
C VAL A 428 40.39 -14.95 24.21
N ASP A 429 41.50 -14.28 24.61
CA ASP A 429 41.88 -14.14 25.99
C ASP A 429 40.91 -13.26 26.81
N GLN A 430 40.24 -12.32 26.15
CA GLN A 430 39.29 -11.38 26.77
C GLN A 430 37.92 -11.98 27.11
N LEU A 431 37.63 -13.22 26.66
CA LEU A 431 36.42 -13.91 27.06
C LEU A 431 36.44 -14.25 28.55
N ALA A 432 35.53 -13.66 29.33
CA ALA A 432 35.47 -13.77 30.77
C ALA A 432 34.62 -14.99 31.20
N LEU A 433 35.21 -16.17 31.19
CA LEU A 433 34.52 -17.42 31.53
C LEU A 433 34.63 -17.81 32.98
N ALA A 434 35.65 -17.29 33.72
CA ALA A 434 35.85 -17.56 35.14
C ALA A 434 34.93 -16.70 36.02
N GLY A 435 34.52 -17.24 37.15
CA GLY A 435 33.70 -16.54 38.16
C GLY A 435 34.51 -15.70 39.13
N SER A 436 35.84 -15.93 39.26
CA SER A 436 36.73 -15.22 40.18
C SER A 436 38.14 -15.06 39.59
N ALA A 437 38.83 -13.96 39.94
CA ALA A 437 40.21 -13.72 39.53
C ALA A 437 41.22 -14.75 40.11
N THR A 438 40.84 -15.48 41.16
CA THR A 438 41.73 -16.39 41.89
C THR A 438 41.52 -17.88 41.59
N THR A 439 40.48 -18.24 40.86
CA THR A 439 40.13 -19.65 40.57
C THR A 439 40.90 -20.24 39.40
N GLY A 440 41.55 -19.40 38.60
CA GLY A 440 42.39 -19.80 37.48
C GLY A 440 41.65 -20.05 36.19
N PRO A 441 42.36 -20.37 35.06
CA PRO A 441 41.81 -20.39 33.71
C PRO A 441 40.85 -21.56 33.43
N SER A 442 40.77 -22.56 34.34
CA SER A 442 39.86 -23.70 34.22
C SER A 442 38.49 -23.44 34.89
N ASP A 443 38.32 -22.31 35.55
CA ASP A 443 37.03 -21.91 36.12
C ASP A 443 36.06 -21.54 35.03
N ASN A 444 34.85 -22.06 35.10
CA ASN A 444 33.78 -21.89 34.10
C ASN A 444 32.49 -21.32 34.69
N GLU A 445 32.50 -20.86 35.94
CA GLU A 445 31.27 -20.40 36.60
C GLU A 445 30.54 -19.33 35.80
N ASN A 446 31.27 -18.32 35.30
CA ASN A 446 30.67 -17.29 34.48
C ASN A 446 30.29 -17.79 33.08
N GLY A 447 31.06 -18.73 32.48
CA GLY A 447 30.74 -19.36 31.21
C GLY A 447 29.41 -20.13 31.24
N LEU A 448 29.13 -20.83 32.36
CA LEU A 448 27.85 -21.50 32.57
C LEU A 448 26.68 -20.51 32.70
N LYS A 449 26.89 -19.37 33.34
CA LYS A 449 25.86 -18.29 33.42
C LYS A 449 25.60 -17.66 32.05
N LEU A 450 26.64 -17.44 31.24
CA LEU A 450 26.52 -16.99 29.86
C LEU A 450 25.72 -17.99 29.00
N ALA A 451 26.00 -19.29 29.14
CA ALA A 451 25.26 -20.33 28.44
C ALA A 451 23.79 -20.39 28.87
N ALA A 452 23.51 -20.17 30.17
CA ALA A 452 22.15 -20.17 30.71
C ALA A 452 21.25 -19.06 30.14
N LEU A 453 21.82 -17.96 29.61
CA LEU A 453 21.07 -16.91 28.96
C LEU A 453 20.22 -17.38 27.80
N GLN A 454 20.63 -18.48 27.12
CA GLN A 454 19.84 -19.07 26.04
C GLN A 454 18.40 -19.40 26.44
N ASN A 455 18.24 -19.93 27.67
CA ASN A 455 16.97 -20.39 28.23
C ASN A 455 16.31 -19.35 29.14
N GLY A 456 16.97 -18.22 29.37
CA GLY A 456 16.42 -17.12 30.16
C GLY A 456 15.24 -16.44 29.46
N ALA A 457 14.24 -16.04 30.21
CA ALA A 457 13.11 -15.25 29.74
C ALA A 457 13.54 -13.76 29.68
N ASN A 458 14.28 -13.39 28.64
CA ASN A 458 14.98 -12.10 28.56
C ASN A 458 14.29 -11.09 27.63
N VAL A 459 13.41 -11.56 26.73
CA VAL A 459 12.78 -10.70 25.69
C VAL A 459 11.35 -10.40 26.07
N ARG A 460 11.02 -9.12 26.21
CA ARG A 460 9.66 -8.65 26.46
C ARG A 460 8.88 -8.62 25.14
N VAL A 461 7.74 -9.31 25.09
CA VAL A 461 6.86 -9.30 23.93
C VAL A 461 5.70 -8.36 24.18
N ALA A 462 5.35 -7.55 23.18
CA ALA A 462 4.23 -6.62 23.26
C ALA A 462 2.92 -7.36 23.62
N GLY A 463 2.15 -6.80 24.55
CA GLY A 463 0.90 -7.39 25.03
C GLY A 463 1.05 -8.58 25.98
N SER A 464 2.29 -8.98 26.34
CA SER A 464 2.55 -10.05 27.31
C SER A 464 3.04 -9.48 28.65
N SER A 465 2.58 -10.05 29.76
CA SER A 465 3.08 -9.75 31.11
C SER A 465 4.35 -10.54 31.45
N THR A 466 4.71 -11.55 30.63
CA THR A 466 5.88 -12.40 30.83
C THR A 466 6.84 -12.31 29.67
N ASN A 467 8.14 -12.26 30.00
CA ASN A 467 9.19 -12.31 29.01
C ASN A 467 9.31 -13.71 28.37
N ARG A 468 9.94 -13.78 27.21
CA ARG A 468 10.16 -15.00 26.43
C ARG A 468 11.67 -15.27 26.27
N THR A 469 12.02 -16.50 25.95
CA THR A 469 13.39 -16.80 25.48
C THR A 469 13.62 -16.21 24.10
N TYR A 470 14.86 -16.06 23.65
CA TYR A 470 15.20 -15.59 22.30
C TYR A 470 14.52 -16.42 21.21
N ALA A 471 14.58 -17.75 21.34
CA ALA A 471 13.94 -18.68 20.40
C ALA A 471 12.41 -18.53 20.38
N GLN A 472 11.76 -18.39 21.54
CA GLN A 472 10.31 -18.19 21.62
C GLN A 472 9.87 -16.84 21.04
N ALA A 473 10.60 -15.75 21.30
CA ALA A 473 10.30 -14.44 20.75
C ALA A 473 10.44 -14.44 19.22
N PHE A 474 11.51 -15.05 18.71
CA PHE A 474 11.69 -15.20 17.26
C PHE A 474 10.60 -16.08 16.63
N ALA A 475 10.31 -17.23 17.22
CA ALA A 475 9.25 -18.12 16.72
C ALA A 475 7.87 -17.43 16.71
N GLN A 476 7.56 -16.59 17.70
CA GLN A 476 6.32 -15.82 17.73
C GLN A 476 6.26 -14.80 16.59
N MET A 477 7.37 -14.10 16.32
CA MET A 477 7.47 -13.16 15.20
C MET A 477 7.26 -13.88 13.85
N VAL A 478 7.95 -14.99 13.62
CA VAL A 478 7.80 -15.80 12.40
C VAL A 478 6.37 -16.32 12.25
N SER A 479 5.78 -16.81 13.34
CA SER A 479 4.39 -17.30 13.34
C SER A 479 3.40 -16.18 13.02
N ALA A 480 3.57 -14.99 13.57
CA ALA A 480 2.69 -13.85 13.29
C ALA A 480 2.75 -13.44 11.82
N VAL A 481 3.96 -13.31 11.26
CA VAL A 481 4.16 -12.99 9.84
C VAL A 481 3.62 -14.12 8.95
N GLY A 482 3.90 -15.38 9.26
CA GLY A 482 3.42 -16.53 8.50
C GLY A 482 1.88 -16.64 8.50
N THR A 483 1.24 -16.44 9.65
CA THR A 483 -0.23 -16.42 9.76
C THR A 483 -0.83 -15.30 8.93
N LYS A 484 -0.29 -14.08 9.03
CA LYS A 484 -0.76 -12.93 8.25
C LYS A 484 -0.52 -13.13 6.75
N THR A 485 0.60 -13.74 6.36
CA THR A 485 0.89 -14.09 4.96
C THR A 485 -0.14 -15.08 4.41
N ASN A 486 -0.49 -16.12 5.20
CA ASN A 486 -1.50 -17.09 4.79
C ASN A 486 -2.90 -16.46 4.70
N GLU A 487 -3.29 -15.65 5.69
CA GLU A 487 -4.54 -14.85 5.65
C GLU A 487 -4.62 -14.03 4.36
N LEU A 488 -3.57 -13.25 4.06
CA LEU A 488 -3.52 -12.41 2.87
C LEU A 488 -3.49 -13.21 1.57
N SER A 489 -2.86 -14.38 1.54
CA SER A 489 -2.91 -15.29 0.39
C SER A 489 -4.33 -15.74 0.06
N ILE A 490 -5.12 -16.04 1.09
CA ILE A 490 -6.54 -16.43 0.92
C ILE A 490 -7.37 -15.22 0.52
N THR A 491 -7.22 -14.09 1.23
CA THR A 491 -7.96 -12.86 0.98
C THR A 491 -7.70 -12.31 -0.43
N SER A 492 -6.42 -12.23 -0.85
CA SER A 492 -6.05 -11.76 -2.19
C SER A 492 -6.67 -12.61 -3.32
N LYS A 493 -6.73 -13.93 -3.14
CA LYS A 493 -7.40 -14.83 -4.10
C LYS A 493 -8.91 -14.61 -4.12
N ALA A 494 -9.53 -14.45 -2.95
CA ALA A 494 -10.98 -14.18 -2.85
C ALA A 494 -11.33 -12.83 -3.48
N ASP A 495 -10.53 -11.79 -3.23
CA ASP A 495 -10.72 -10.47 -3.81
C ASP A 495 -10.50 -10.47 -5.33
N ALA A 496 -9.51 -11.23 -5.83
CA ALA A 496 -9.31 -11.42 -7.27
C ALA A 496 -10.52 -12.11 -7.93
N THR A 497 -11.07 -13.15 -7.31
CA THR A 497 -12.29 -13.81 -7.79
C THR A 497 -13.50 -12.88 -7.74
N ALA A 498 -13.63 -12.06 -6.69
CA ALA A 498 -14.69 -11.06 -6.59
C ALA A 498 -14.59 -10.00 -7.72
N LEU A 499 -13.38 -9.55 -8.03
CA LEU A 499 -13.12 -8.65 -9.16
C LEU A 499 -13.48 -9.31 -10.51
N GLU A 500 -13.08 -10.55 -10.72
CA GLU A 500 -13.41 -11.31 -11.94
C GLU A 500 -14.93 -11.44 -12.10
N ASN A 501 -15.66 -11.80 -11.04
CA ASN A 501 -17.12 -11.91 -11.04
C ASN A 501 -17.80 -10.55 -11.33
N ALA A 502 -17.34 -9.47 -10.70
CA ALA A 502 -17.87 -8.13 -10.94
C ALA A 502 -17.63 -7.68 -12.39
N THR A 503 -16.43 -7.96 -12.93
CA THR A 503 -16.05 -7.64 -14.31
C THR A 503 -16.88 -8.46 -15.30
N SER A 504 -17.06 -9.75 -15.05
CA SER A 504 -17.88 -10.63 -15.88
C SER A 504 -19.36 -10.21 -15.89
N ALA A 505 -19.90 -9.79 -14.73
CA ALA A 505 -21.25 -9.27 -14.64
C ALA A 505 -21.42 -7.98 -15.45
N MET A 506 -20.44 -7.06 -15.36
CA MET A 506 -20.44 -5.83 -16.15
C MET A 506 -20.33 -6.12 -17.66
N GLN A 507 -19.45 -7.05 -18.06
CA GLN A 507 -19.28 -7.43 -19.46
C GLN A 507 -20.50 -8.14 -20.05
N SER A 508 -21.21 -8.93 -19.24
CA SER A 508 -22.46 -9.59 -19.68
C SER A 508 -23.56 -8.60 -20.03
N GLU A 509 -23.59 -7.42 -19.41
CA GLU A 509 -24.59 -6.39 -19.68
C GLU A 509 -24.11 -5.38 -20.73
N SER A 510 -22.87 -4.89 -20.57
CA SER A 510 -22.32 -3.76 -21.34
C SER A 510 -21.39 -4.18 -22.47
N GLY A 511 -20.99 -5.45 -22.53
CA GLY A 511 -20.05 -5.98 -23.51
C GLY A 511 -20.70 -6.18 -24.90
N VAL A 512 -19.86 -6.31 -25.90
CA VAL A 512 -20.29 -6.61 -27.28
C VAL A 512 -20.38 -8.13 -27.46
N ASN A 513 -21.57 -8.62 -27.80
CA ASN A 513 -21.77 -10.00 -28.21
C ASN A 513 -21.80 -10.07 -29.76
N LEU A 514 -20.78 -10.68 -30.36
CA LEU A 514 -20.63 -10.74 -31.82
C LEU A 514 -21.79 -11.42 -32.53
N ASP A 515 -22.46 -12.40 -31.92
CA ASP A 515 -23.60 -13.09 -32.49
C ASP A 515 -24.84 -12.19 -32.54
N GLU A 516 -25.06 -11.39 -31.49
CA GLU A 516 -26.11 -10.38 -31.44
C GLU A 516 -25.86 -9.28 -32.47
N GLU A 517 -24.62 -8.75 -32.53
CA GLU A 517 -24.26 -7.72 -33.51
C GLU A 517 -24.37 -8.22 -34.96
N ALA A 518 -23.98 -9.46 -35.24
CA ALA A 518 -24.14 -10.06 -36.57
C ALA A 518 -25.62 -10.17 -36.95
N THR A 519 -26.49 -10.57 -36.02
CA THR A 519 -27.94 -10.62 -36.22
C THR A 519 -28.53 -9.23 -36.46
N ASP A 520 -28.12 -8.24 -35.67
CA ASP A 520 -28.55 -6.85 -35.83
C ASP A 520 -28.04 -6.25 -37.14
N LEU A 521 -26.81 -6.57 -37.57
CA LEU A 521 -26.29 -6.16 -38.87
C LEU A 521 -27.18 -6.66 -40.03
N LEU A 522 -27.53 -7.93 -40.00
CA LEU A 522 -28.43 -8.51 -41.02
C LEU A 522 -29.82 -7.85 -41.00
N ARG A 523 -30.36 -7.59 -39.80
CA ARG A 523 -31.63 -6.88 -39.63
C ARG A 523 -31.60 -5.47 -40.24
N TYR A 524 -30.57 -4.70 -39.96
CA TYR A 524 -30.41 -3.35 -40.51
C TYR A 524 -30.11 -3.36 -42.00
N GLN A 525 -29.36 -4.35 -42.54
CA GLN A 525 -29.17 -4.53 -43.98
C GLN A 525 -30.48 -4.82 -44.70
N GLN A 526 -31.33 -5.69 -44.15
CA GLN A 526 -32.66 -5.98 -44.72
C GLN A 526 -33.58 -4.75 -44.66
N ALA A 527 -33.57 -4.01 -43.55
CA ALA A 527 -34.32 -2.76 -43.41
C ALA A 527 -33.85 -1.69 -44.41
N TYR A 528 -32.53 -1.58 -44.65
CA TYR A 528 -31.97 -0.69 -45.67
C TYR A 528 -32.46 -1.04 -47.09
N GLN A 529 -32.42 -2.33 -47.46
CA GLN A 529 -32.88 -2.80 -48.75
C GLN A 529 -34.39 -2.58 -48.93
N ALA A 530 -35.19 -2.83 -47.88
CA ALA A 530 -36.65 -2.62 -47.92
C ALA A 530 -37.00 -1.12 -48.07
N ALA A 531 -36.31 -0.23 -47.34
CA ALA A 531 -36.46 1.21 -47.44
C ALA A 531 -36.06 1.73 -48.84
N GLY A 532 -34.97 1.20 -49.41
CA GLY A 532 -34.53 1.52 -50.76
C GLY A 532 -35.57 1.13 -51.82
N LYS A 533 -36.18 -0.08 -51.70
CA LYS A 533 -37.28 -0.51 -52.58
C LYS A 533 -38.53 0.36 -52.41
N MET A 534 -38.88 0.75 -51.17
CA MET A 534 -40.00 1.68 -50.93
C MET A 534 -39.76 3.02 -51.63
N MET A 535 -38.55 3.57 -51.58
CA MET A 535 -38.18 4.80 -52.26
C MET A 535 -38.30 4.68 -53.80
N GLN A 536 -37.84 3.55 -54.38
CA GLN A 536 -38.02 3.27 -55.82
C GLN A 536 -39.47 3.26 -56.23
N ILE A 537 -40.33 2.54 -55.49
CA ILE A 537 -41.77 2.49 -55.77
C ILE A 537 -42.40 3.88 -55.63
N ALA A 538 -42.06 4.65 -54.61
CA ALA A 538 -42.56 6.02 -54.42
C ALA A 538 -42.12 6.95 -55.56
N SER A 539 -40.89 6.82 -56.09
CA SER A 539 -40.37 7.56 -57.23
C SER A 539 -41.11 7.20 -58.52
N GLN A 540 -41.34 5.89 -58.79
CA GLN A 540 -42.10 5.41 -59.96
C GLN A 540 -43.53 5.92 -59.92
N LEU A 541 -44.22 5.86 -58.79
CA LEU A 541 -45.54 6.41 -58.61
C LEU A 541 -45.58 7.93 -58.84
N PHE A 542 -44.52 8.65 -58.48
CA PHE A 542 -44.41 10.07 -58.73
C PHE A 542 -44.27 10.37 -60.26
N GLU A 543 -43.42 9.60 -60.98
CA GLU A 543 -43.27 9.71 -62.43
C GLU A 543 -44.60 9.44 -63.19
N VAL A 544 -45.33 8.38 -62.80
CA VAL A 544 -46.62 8.08 -63.40
C VAL A 544 -47.60 9.25 -63.18
N LEU A 545 -47.62 9.88 -62.01
CA LEU A 545 -48.51 11.02 -61.78
C LEU A 545 -48.09 12.29 -62.57
N LEU A 546 -46.82 12.51 -62.78
CA LEU A 546 -46.35 13.59 -63.65
C LEU A 546 -46.75 13.36 -65.10
N GLN A 547 -46.71 12.13 -65.55
CA GLN A 547 -47.18 11.75 -66.88
C GLN A 547 -48.69 11.88 -67.05
N LEU A 548 -49.51 11.67 -66.02
CA LEU A 548 -50.95 11.85 -66.01
C LEU A 548 -51.40 13.31 -65.89
N GLY A 549 -50.52 14.21 -65.51
CA GLY A 549 -50.76 15.65 -65.33
C GLY A 549 -50.32 16.50 -66.53
N GLN A 550 -49.71 15.90 -67.57
CA GLN A 550 -49.44 16.50 -68.87
C GLN A 550 -50.55 16.10 -69.89
#